data_57956b55f1ed06d9416f10f7c60856bb
#
_entry.id   57956b55f1ed06d9416f10f7c60856bb
#
_cell.length_a   1.000
_cell.length_b   1.000
_cell.length_c   1.000
_cell.angle_alpha   90.00
_cell.angle_beta   90.00
_cell.angle_gamma   90.00
#
_symmetry.space_group_name_H-M   'P 1'
#
loop_
_entity.id
_entity.type
_entity.pdbx_description
1 polymer ?
#
loop_
_entity_poly.entity_id
_entity_poly.type
_entity_poly.pdbx_seq_one_letter_code
_entity_poly.pdbx_strand_id
1 'polypeptide(L)'
;MSNFKNLVEKLKGLKTQDMFMKDFFLTWEKTDDELNAVWTVADALRDLRQRNISTKVFDSGLGISLFRDNSTRTRFSFASACNLLGLEVQDLDEGKSQIAHGETVRETANMISFMADVIGIRDDMYIGKGNAYMHEVADSVEAGYKDGVLEQRPTLVNLQCDIDHPTQCMADALHVIHEFGGIENLKGKKIAMSWAYSPSYGKPLSVPQGVIGLFTRLGMDVVLAHPEGYEVMPEVAEVAKKQAAECGGKFTITNDMKEAFKDADIVYPKSWAPFAAMEKRTNLYAEGDSEGIKKLEKELLAQNAEHKDWACTEEMMKLTKDGKALYLHCLPADITGVSCKEGEVDGSVFDRYRDPLYKEASFKPYVIAAMILLEKFKDPAKVLEKLEARGQDRILSE
;
A
#
# COMPACT_ATOMS: atom_id res chain seq x y z
N MET A 1 24.48 21.59 1.79
CA MET A 1 24.15 20.96 0.46
C MET A 1 22.74 20.46 0.55
N SER A 2 21.90 20.63 -0.48
CA SER A 2 20.52 20.14 -0.40
C SER A 2 20.52 18.62 -0.29
N ASN A 3 19.60 18.07 0.50
CA ASN A 3 19.39 16.62 0.64
C ASN A 3 19.15 15.95 -0.73
N PHE A 4 18.61 16.69 -1.67
CA PHE A 4 18.26 16.26 -3.03
C PHE A 4 19.47 15.67 -3.80
N LYS A 5 20.65 16.32 -3.77
CA LYS A 5 21.85 15.79 -4.46
C LYS A 5 22.26 14.42 -3.90
N ASN A 6 22.17 14.24 -2.61
CA ASN A 6 22.48 12.95 -1.98
C ASN A 6 21.48 11.86 -2.40
N LEU A 7 20.20 12.22 -2.54
CA LEU A 7 19.16 11.30 -3.02
C LEU A 7 19.41 10.89 -4.49
N VAL A 8 19.78 11.83 -5.35
CA VAL A 8 20.13 11.53 -6.75
C VAL A 8 21.35 10.62 -6.84
N GLU A 9 22.42 10.92 -6.07
CA GLU A 9 23.61 10.06 -6.06
C GLU A 9 23.31 8.67 -5.50
N LYS A 10 22.48 8.55 -4.46
CA LYS A 10 22.00 7.27 -3.96
C LYS A 10 21.26 6.50 -5.05
N LEU A 11 20.36 7.16 -5.77
CA LEU A 11 19.57 6.53 -6.83
C LEU A 11 20.45 6.01 -7.98
N LYS A 12 21.50 6.73 -8.36
CA LYS A 12 22.46 6.27 -9.37
C LYS A 12 23.17 4.97 -9.00
N GLY A 13 23.31 4.69 -7.70
CA GLY A 13 23.92 3.46 -7.19
C GLY A 13 22.98 2.27 -7.16
N LEU A 14 21.66 2.46 -7.37
CA LEU A 14 20.67 1.41 -7.30
C LEU A 14 20.39 0.80 -8.69
N LYS A 15 20.11 -0.50 -8.73
CA LYS A 15 19.71 -1.20 -9.96
C LYS A 15 18.22 -1.02 -10.19
N THR A 16 17.87 -0.13 -11.11
CA THR A 16 16.47 0.24 -11.42
C THR A 16 16.07 -0.08 -12.85
N GLN A 17 16.97 -0.61 -13.67
CA GLN A 17 16.74 -0.82 -15.10
C GLN A 17 15.61 -1.79 -15.40
N ASP A 18 15.40 -2.75 -14.49
CA ASP A 18 14.37 -3.77 -14.63
C ASP A 18 12.97 -3.26 -14.29
N MET A 19 12.85 -2.05 -13.70
CA MET A 19 11.56 -1.39 -13.46
C MET A 19 10.99 -0.74 -14.73
N PHE A 20 11.85 -0.30 -15.66
CA PHE A 20 11.40 0.40 -16.86
C PHE A 20 10.49 -0.47 -17.72
N MET A 21 9.33 0.05 -18.10
CA MET A 21 8.27 -0.64 -18.84
C MET A 21 7.73 -1.89 -18.13
N LYS A 22 7.73 -1.88 -16.80
CA LYS A 22 7.13 -2.90 -15.95
C LYS A 22 5.98 -2.32 -15.15
N ASP A 23 5.43 -3.14 -14.27
CA ASP A 23 4.28 -2.84 -13.42
C ASP A 23 4.66 -3.02 -11.95
N PHE A 24 4.00 -2.30 -11.05
CA PHE A 24 4.21 -2.46 -9.61
C PHE A 24 3.00 -3.18 -8.99
N PHE A 25 3.14 -4.50 -8.78
CA PHE A 25 2.04 -5.29 -8.22
C PHE A 25 2.26 -5.67 -6.77
N LEU A 26 3.26 -6.49 -6.45
CA LEU A 26 3.49 -6.97 -5.10
C LEU A 26 4.86 -6.49 -4.57
N THR A 27 4.90 -6.07 -3.31
CA THR A 27 6.14 -5.57 -2.70
C THR A 27 7.23 -6.63 -2.65
N TRP A 28 6.88 -7.89 -2.42
CA TRP A 28 7.83 -8.99 -2.33
C TRP A 28 8.32 -9.53 -3.68
N GLU A 29 7.77 -9.07 -4.79
CA GLU A 29 8.30 -9.34 -6.14
C GLU A 29 9.42 -8.38 -6.53
N LYS A 30 9.58 -7.29 -5.80
CA LYS A 30 10.61 -6.27 -6.06
C LYS A 30 11.91 -6.58 -5.32
N THR A 31 13.03 -6.22 -5.93
CA THR A 31 14.34 -6.30 -5.30
C THR A 31 14.52 -5.20 -4.24
N ASP A 32 15.51 -5.34 -3.36
CA ASP A 32 15.83 -4.32 -2.36
C ASP A 32 16.24 -2.98 -3.00
N ASP A 33 16.94 -3.04 -4.14
CA ASP A 33 17.31 -1.84 -4.90
C ASP A 33 16.07 -1.14 -5.47
N GLU A 34 15.09 -1.87 -5.99
CA GLU A 34 13.84 -1.31 -6.51
C GLU A 34 12.98 -0.67 -5.41
N LEU A 35 12.86 -1.33 -4.25
CA LEU A 35 12.15 -0.76 -3.10
C LEU A 35 12.86 0.52 -2.61
N ASN A 36 14.19 0.48 -2.46
CA ASN A 36 14.98 1.65 -2.09
C ASN A 36 14.88 2.79 -3.10
N ALA A 37 14.78 2.47 -4.39
CA ALA A 37 14.60 3.46 -5.44
C ALA A 37 13.25 4.18 -5.30
N VAL A 38 12.16 3.46 -4.99
CA VAL A 38 10.84 4.07 -4.75
C VAL A 38 10.92 5.08 -3.61
N TRP A 39 11.48 4.71 -2.45
CA TRP A 39 11.62 5.64 -1.32
C TRP A 39 12.53 6.83 -1.64
N THR A 40 13.63 6.59 -2.34
CA THR A 40 14.58 7.64 -2.73
C THR A 40 13.95 8.65 -3.69
N VAL A 41 13.21 8.18 -4.70
CA VAL A 41 12.50 9.05 -5.66
C VAL A 41 11.35 9.78 -4.98
N ALA A 42 10.61 9.12 -4.08
CA ALA A 42 9.53 9.75 -3.32
C ALA A 42 10.05 10.94 -2.48
N ASP A 43 11.18 10.76 -1.79
CA ASP A 43 11.82 11.84 -1.04
C ASP A 43 12.38 12.95 -1.93
N ALA A 44 12.94 12.61 -3.09
CA ALA A 44 13.42 13.60 -4.04
C ALA A 44 12.28 14.47 -4.60
N LEU A 45 11.14 13.85 -4.93
CA LEU A 45 9.95 14.58 -5.37
C LEU A 45 9.37 15.48 -4.26
N ARG A 46 9.40 15.00 -3.00
CA ARG A 46 9.02 15.83 -1.85
C ARG A 46 9.94 17.02 -1.66
N ASP A 47 11.25 16.82 -1.74
CA ASP A 47 12.25 17.90 -1.63
C ASP A 47 12.02 18.97 -2.70
N LEU A 48 11.86 18.58 -3.97
CA LEU A 48 11.54 19.51 -5.05
C LEU A 48 10.28 20.31 -4.74
N ARG A 49 9.20 19.63 -4.33
CA ARG A 49 7.94 20.29 -4.02
C ARG A 49 8.04 21.24 -2.82
N GLN A 50 8.77 20.88 -1.77
CA GLN A 50 9.01 21.74 -0.61
C GLN A 50 9.79 22.99 -0.97
N ARG A 51 10.71 22.89 -1.95
CA ARG A 51 11.44 24.04 -2.52
C ARG A 51 10.63 24.78 -3.59
N ASN A 52 9.37 24.44 -3.76
CA ASN A 52 8.45 25.04 -4.74
C ASN A 52 8.87 24.84 -6.21
N ILE A 53 9.59 23.75 -6.50
CA ILE A 53 9.98 23.36 -7.85
C ILE A 53 8.94 22.38 -8.42
N SER A 54 8.59 22.56 -9.69
CA SER A 54 7.66 21.68 -10.39
C SER A 54 8.25 20.30 -10.62
N THR A 55 7.48 19.27 -10.28
CA THR A 55 7.83 17.85 -10.45
C THR A 55 7.24 17.25 -11.74
N LYS A 56 6.62 18.07 -12.60
CA LYS A 56 5.99 17.61 -13.83
C LYS A 56 7.03 17.07 -14.81
N VAL A 57 6.92 15.79 -15.17
CA VAL A 57 7.72 15.10 -16.19
C VAL A 57 6.93 14.91 -17.49
N PHE A 58 5.61 14.96 -17.42
CA PHE A 58 4.70 14.92 -18.55
C PHE A 58 4.13 16.32 -18.80
N ASP A 59 4.07 16.73 -20.07
CA ASP A 59 3.42 17.98 -20.47
C ASP A 59 1.91 17.80 -20.62
N SER A 60 1.50 16.57 -20.94
CA SER A 60 0.11 16.12 -21.07
C SER A 60 0.05 14.62 -20.85
N GLY A 61 -1.13 14.07 -20.84
CA GLY A 61 -1.36 12.63 -20.70
C GLY A 61 -2.38 12.33 -19.64
N LEU A 62 -2.72 11.06 -19.53
CA LEU A 62 -3.83 10.59 -18.72
C LEU A 62 -3.40 9.46 -17.78
N GLY A 63 -3.74 9.61 -16.50
CA GLY A 63 -3.81 8.52 -15.55
C GLY A 63 -5.23 8.02 -15.45
N ILE A 64 -5.44 6.72 -15.57
CA ILE A 64 -6.77 6.11 -15.36
C ILE A 64 -6.76 5.36 -14.05
N SER A 65 -7.78 5.58 -13.20
CA SER A 65 -7.99 4.81 -11.99
C SER A 65 -9.22 3.92 -12.11
N LEU A 66 -9.10 2.68 -11.62
CA LEU A 66 -10.20 1.74 -11.49
C LEU A 66 -10.32 1.31 -10.04
N PHE A 67 -11.48 1.54 -9.44
CA PHE A 67 -11.76 1.20 -8.05
C PHE A 67 -13.01 0.33 -7.96
N ARG A 68 -12.83 -0.93 -7.60
CA ARG A 68 -13.93 -1.88 -7.33
C ARG A 68 -14.41 -1.84 -5.89
N ASP A 69 -13.69 -1.15 -5.01
CA ASP A 69 -14.12 -0.87 -3.64
C ASP A 69 -13.95 0.60 -3.29
N ASN A 70 -14.70 1.06 -2.28
CA ASN A 70 -14.69 2.45 -1.85
C ASN A 70 -13.34 2.84 -1.24
N SER A 71 -12.81 3.98 -1.67
CA SER A 71 -11.60 4.54 -1.10
C SER A 71 -11.54 6.06 -1.28
N THR A 72 -11.34 6.79 -0.20
CA THR A 72 -11.10 8.24 -0.27
C THR A 72 -9.61 8.53 -0.47
N ARG A 73 -8.77 8.06 0.44
CA ARG A 73 -7.33 8.40 0.43
C ARG A 73 -6.59 7.87 -0.78
N THR A 74 -6.78 6.60 -1.14
CA THR A 74 -6.08 6.03 -2.28
C THR A 74 -6.48 6.68 -3.60
N ARG A 75 -7.78 7.01 -3.79
CA ARG A 75 -8.26 7.78 -4.93
C ARG A 75 -7.53 9.12 -5.06
N PHE A 76 -7.57 9.93 -3.99
CA PHE A 76 -6.93 11.23 -4.00
C PHE A 76 -5.40 11.14 -4.03
N SER A 77 -4.80 10.11 -3.44
CA SER A 77 -3.35 9.89 -3.51
C SER A 77 -2.89 9.56 -4.92
N PHE A 78 -3.63 8.73 -5.66
CA PHE A 78 -3.34 8.43 -7.06
C PHE A 78 -3.53 9.68 -7.94
N ALA A 79 -4.64 10.38 -7.78
CA ALA A 79 -4.89 11.62 -8.51
C ALA A 79 -3.80 12.69 -8.24
N SER A 80 -3.40 12.83 -6.97
CA SER A 80 -2.31 13.72 -6.59
C SER A 80 -0.96 13.30 -7.18
N ALA A 81 -0.66 12.00 -7.20
CA ALA A 81 0.57 11.47 -7.80
C ALA A 81 0.64 11.75 -9.31
N CYS A 82 -0.43 11.47 -10.04
CA CYS A 82 -0.54 11.78 -11.46
C CYS A 82 -0.36 13.27 -11.73
N ASN A 83 -1.06 14.12 -10.97
CA ASN A 83 -0.96 15.58 -11.11
C ASN A 83 0.45 16.11 -10.76
N LEU A 84 1.12 15.54 -9.74
CA LEU A 84 2.51 15.86 -9.43
C LEU A 84 3.44 15.63 -10.63
N LEU A 85 3.18 14.57 -11.39
CA LEU A 85 3.97 14.22 -12.56
C LEU A 85 3.51 14.92 -13.85
N GLY A 86 2.36 15.61 -13.85
CA GLY A 86 1.83 16.37 -15.00
C GLY A 86 0.73 15.67 -15.78
N LEU A 87 0.19 14.56 -15.27
CA LEU A 87 -0.93 13.83 -15.86
C LEU A 87 -2.26 14.34 -15.31
N GLU A 88 -3.29 14.34 -16.15
CA GLU A 88 -4.68 14.42 -15.71
C GLU A 88 -5.17 13.06 -15.25
N VAL A 89 -6.31 13.02 -14.54
CA VAL A 89 -6.87 11.76 -14.02
C VAL A 89 -8.32 11.57 -14.44
N GLN A 90 -8.60 10.40 -14.96
CA GLN A 90 -9.95 9.93 -15.22
C GLN A 90 -10.24 8.68 -14.42
N ASP A 91 -11.32 8.67 -13.67
CA ASP A 91 -11.77 7.48 -12.95
C ASP A 91 -12.68 6.62 -13.84
N LEU A 92 -12.37 5.34 -13.97
CA LEU A 92 -13.15 4.38 -14.73
C LEU A 92 -14.23 3.77 -13.83
N ASP A 93 -15.46 4.16 -14.07
CA ASP A 93 -16.65 3.55 -13.45
C ASP A 93 -17.14 2.39 -14.34
N GLU A 94 -16.88 1.15 -13.91
CA GLU A 94 -17.28 -0.04 -14.67
C GLU A 94 -18.81 -0.10 -14.91
N GLY A 95 -19.61 0.39 -13.96
CA GLY A 95 -21.06 0.44 -14.09
C GLY A 95 -21.55 1.41 -15.18
N LYS A 96 -20.71 2.36 -15.59
CA LYS A 96 -20.99 3.33 -16.66
C LYS A 96 -20.19 3.09 -17.94
N SER A 97 -19.45 1.98 -18.00
CA SER A 97 -18.62 1.59 -19.14
C SER A 97 -19.24 0.41 -19.90
N GLN A 98 -18.68 0.07 -21.06
CA GLN A 98 -19.10 -1.09 -21.84
C GLN A 98 -18.77 -2.43 -21.16
N ILE A 99 -17.95 -2.43 -20.12
CA ILE A 99 -17.73 -3.60 -19.24
C ILE A 99 -19.07 -4.13 -18.70
N ALA A 100 -19.97 -3.23 -18.31
CA ALA A 100 -21.33 -3.59 -17.88
C ALA A 100 -22.17 -4.29 -18.97
N HIS A 101 -21.76 -4.19 -20.23
CA HIS A 101 -22.43 -4.79 -21.39
C HIS A 101 -21.63 -5.96 -22.01
N GLY A 102 -20.61 -6.47 -21.31
CA GLY A 102 -19.86 -7.67 -21.70
C GLY A 102 -18.58 -7.40 -22.49
N GLU A 103 -18.04 -6.19 -22.47
CA GLU A 103 -16.71 -5.90 -22.97
C GLU A 103 -15.67 -6.72 -22.18
N THR A 104 -14.79 -7.41 -22.91
CA THR A 104 -13.78 -8.26 -22.26
C THR A 104 -12.66 -7.44 -21.62
N VAL A 105 -11.95 -8.02 -20.65
CA VAL A 105 -10.76 -7.38 -20.02
C VAL A 105 -9.75 -6.97 -21.08
N ARG A 106 -9.48 -7.84 -22.07
CA ARG A 106 -8.56 -7.55 -23.15
C ARG A 106 -9.00 -6.34 -24.00
N GLU A 107 -10.29 -6.25 -24.33
CA GLU A 107 -10.81 -5.12 -25.10
C GLU A 107 -10.70 -3.83 -24.29
N THR A 108 -11.20 -3.80 -23.06
CA THR A 108 -11.10 -2.62 -22.20
C THR A 108 -9.65 -2.19 -22.01
N ALA A 109 -8.76 -3.14 -21.66
CA ALA A 109 -7.35 -2.85 -21.45
C ALA A 109 -6.70 -2.16 -22.65
N ASN A 110 -6.94 -2.67 -23.87
CA ASN A 110 -6.39 -2.06 -25.08
C ASN A 110 -7.07 -0.73 -25.40
N MET A 111 -8.39 -0.62 -25.24
CA MET A 111 -9.13 0.63 -25.56
C MET A 111 -8.74 1.80 -24.67
N ILE A 112 -8.41 1.56 -23.40
CA ILE A 112 -7.97 2.63 -22.50
C ILE A 112 -6.45 2.87 -22.57
N SER A 113 -5.66 1.86 -22.92
CA SER A 113 -4.18 1.89 -22.84
C SER A 113 -3.56 2.85 -23.85
N PHE A 114 -4.09 2.99 -25.07
CA PHE A 114 -3.55 3.95 -26.02
C PHE A 114 -3.86 5.40 -25.66
N MET A 115 -4.74 5.63 -24.69
CA MET A 115 -5.07 6.96 -24.15
C MET A 115 -4.36 7.26 -22.82
N ALA A 116 -3.77 6.27 -22.16
CA ALA A 116 -3.23 6.39 -20.82
C ALA A 116 -1.73 6.20 -20.73
N ASP A 117 -1.09 6.93 -19.83
CA ASP A 117 0.31 6.74 -19.44
C ASP A 117 0.43 5.79 -18.23
N VAL A 118 -0.58 5.79 -17.37
CA VAL A 118 -0.63 4.95 -16.18
C VAL A 118 -2.06 4.48 -15.89
N ILE A 119 -2.20 3.26 -15.41
CA ILE A 119 -3.45 2.68 -14.94
C ILE A 119 -3.26 2.24 -13.50
N GLY A 120 -4.02 2.85 -12.58
CA GLY A 120 -4.04 2.48 -11.17
C GLY A 120 -5.27 1.63 -10.87
N ILE A 121 -5.07 0.43 -10.32
CA ILE A 121 -6.17 -0.52 -10.06
C ILE A 121 -6.26 -0.81 -8.56
N ARG A 122 -7.48 -0.73 -8.01
CA ARG A 122 -7.84 -1.26 -6.71
C ARG A 122 -8.94 -2.30 -6.86
N ASP A 123 -8.63 -3.55 -6.44
CA ASP A 123 -9.57 -4.66 -6.40
C ASP A 123 -9.20 -5.59 -5.24
N ASP A 124 -9.76 -5.34 -4.06
CA ASP A 124 -9.38 -5.98 -2.80
C ASP A 124 -10.53 -6.75 -2.12
N MET A 125 -11.67 -6.90 -2.80
CA MET A 125 -12.87 -7.46 -2.19
C MET A 125 -12.87 -9.00 -2.10
N TYR A 126 -12.29 -9.69 -3.07
CA TYR A 126 -12.39 -11.14 -3.22
C TYR A 126 -11.02 -11.79 -3.38
N ILE A 127 -10.66 -12.66 -2.45
CA ILE A 127 -9.38 -13.41 -2.48
C ILE A 127 -9.26 -14.21 -3.78
N GLY A 128 -8.07 -14.16 -4.40
CA GLY A 128 -7.75 -14.81 -5.66
C GLY A 128 -8.27 -14.09 -6.91
N LYS A 129 -8.89 -12.91 -6.77
CA LYS A 129 -9.48 -12.19 -7.91
C LYS A 129 -8.73 -10.91 -8.27
N GLY A 130 -8.43 -10.04 -7.31
CA GLY A 130 -7.90 -8.72 -7.60
C GLY A 130 -6.52 -8.74 -8.23
N ASN A 131 -5.57 -9.45 -7.63
CA ASN A 131 -4.24 -9.60 -8.19
C ASN A 131 -4.25 -10.32 -9.55
N ALA A 132 -5.08 -11.36 -9.68
CA ALA A 132 -5.25 -12.08 -10.95
C ALA A 132 -5.79 -11.16 -12.06
N TYR A 133 -6.76 -10.32 -11.75
CA TYR A 133 -7.31 -9.34 -12.69
C TYR A 133 -6.23 -8.32 -13.13
N MET A 134 -5.40 -7.83 -12.21
CA MET A 134 -4.31 -6.92 -12.56
C MET A 134 -3.31 -7.56 -13.54
N HIS A 135 -2.97 -8.83 -13.33
CA HIS A 135 -2.13 -9.58 -14.26
C HIS A 135 -2.79 -9.77 -15.63
N GLU A 136 -4.09 -10.07 -15.68
CA GLU A 136 -4.82 -10.20 -16.95
C GLU A 136 -4.83 -8.87 -17.74
N VAL A 137 -5.00 -7.74 -17.05
CA VAL A 137 -4.88 -6.40 -17.67
C VAL A 137 -3.45 -6.17 -18.17
N ALA A 138 -2.44 -6.48 -17.36
CA ALA A 138 -1.03 -6.30 -17.74
C ALA A 138 -0.64 -7.15 -18.95
N ASP A 139 -1.05 -8.41 -18.99
CA ASP A 139 -0.80 -9.31 -20.12
C ASP A 139 -1.48 -8.81 -21.40
N SER A 140 -2.70 -8.27 -21.27
CA SER A 140 -3.43 -7.68 -22.39
C SER A 140 -2.76 -6.43 -22.92
N VAL A 141 -2.28 -5.55 -22.03
CA VAL A 141 -1.51 -4.35 -22.38
C VAL A 141 -0.18 -4.72 -23.04
N GLU A 142 0.55 -5.68 -22.47
CA GLU A 142 1.83 -6.16 -23.03
C GLU A 142 1.65 -6.77 -24.41
N ALA A 143 0.62 -7.58 -24.62
CA ALA A 143 0.29 -8.14 -25.94
C ALA A 143 -0.04 -7.02 -26.94
N GLY A 144 -0.91 -6.07 -26.58
CA GLY A 144 -1.25 -4.95 -27.44
C GLY A 144 -0.03 -4.09 -27.84
N TYR A 145 0.90 -3.89 -26.90
CA TYR A 145 2.16 -3.19 -27.18
C TYR A 145 3.06 -3.98 -28.15
N LYS A 146 3.26 -5.28 -27.92
CA LYS A 146 4.07 -6.14 -28.80
C LYS A 146 3.50 -6.29 -30.21
N ASP A 147 2.18 -6.32 -30.31
CA ASP A 147 1.46 -6.42 -31.58
C ASP A 147 1.39 -5.08 -32.34
N GLY A 148 1.92 -4.00 -31.77
CA GLY A 148 1.95 -2.66 -32.37
C GLY A 148 0.59 -1.94 -32.35
N VAL A 149 -0.36 -2.40 -31.53
CA VAL A 149 -1.63 -1.72 -31.30
C VAL A 149 -1.41 -0.48 -30.42
N LEU A 150 -0.50 -0.58 -29.45
CA LEU A 150 -0.12 0.51 -28.57
C LEU A 150 1.23 1.06 -29.00
N GLU A 151 1.31 2.35 -29.28
CA GLU A 151 2.58 3.05 -29.57
C GLU A 151 3.46 3.19 -28.33
N GLN A 152 2.83 3.31 -27.17
CA GLN A 152 3.47 3.39 -25.86
C GLN A 152 2.77 2.42 -24.90
N ARG A 153 3.54 1.80 -24.03
CA ARG A 153 3.01 0.94 -23.00
C ARG A 153 2.69 1.77 -21.74
N PRO A 154 1.42 1.84 -21.29
CA PRO A 154 1.13 2.38 -19.97
C PRO A 154 1.72 1.48 -18.90
N THR A 155 2.02 2.04 -17.73
CA THR A 155 2.39 1.25 -16.55
C THR A 155 1.17 1.00 -15.69
N LEU A 156 1.13 -0.15 -15.00
CA LEU A 156 0.08 -0.49 -14.04
C LEU A 156 0.63 -0.37 -12.62
N VAL A 157 -0.18 0.24 -11.75
CA VAL A 157 0.13 0.36 -10.32
C VAL A 157 -0.99 -0.30 -9.51
N ASN A 158 -0.61 -1.28 -8.69
CA ASN A 158 -1.50 -1.88 -7.70
C ASN A 158 -1.79 -0.86 -6.59
N LEU A 159 -2.96 -0.26 -6.63
CA LEU A 159 -3.40 0.68 -5.59
C LEU A 159 -3.85 -0.03 -4.30
N GLN A 160 -4.35 -1.22 -4.42
CA GLN A 160 -4.60 -2.25 -3.42
C GLN A 160 -5.22 -3.45 -4.11
N CYS A 161 -4.67 -4.65 -3.93
CA CYS A 161 -5.33 -5.89 -4.34
C CYS A 161 -5.77 -6.71 -3.12
N ASP A 162 -6.27 -7.90 -3.38
CA ASP A 162 -6.71 -8.85 -2.36
C ASP A 162 -5.57 -9.37 -1.48
N ILE A 163 -4.31 -9.37 -1.97
CA ILE A 163 -3.17 -9.96 -1.27
C ILE A 163 -2.14 -8.95 -0.76
N ASP A 164 -1.97 -7.80 -1.41
CA ASP A 164 -1.02 -6.74 -0.99
C ASP A 164 -1.63 -5.34 -1.15
N HIS A 165 -1.13 -4.41 -0.35
CA HIS A 165 -1.42 -2.98 -0.47
C HIS A 165 -0.11 -2.19 -0.61
N PRO A 166 0.62 -2.33 -1.74
CA PRO A 166 1.98 -1.80 -1.88
C PRO A 166 2.06 -0.29 -1.68
N THR A 167 1.08 0.47 -2.18
CA THR A 167 1.08 1.93 -2.02
C THR A 167 0.92 2.38 -0.56
N GLN A 168 0.26 1.58 0.29
CA GLN A 168 0.19 1.85 1.72
C GLN A 168 1.45 1.41 2.44
N CYS A 169 1.82 0.13 2.30
CA CYS A 169 2.95 -0.43 3.04
C CYS A 169 4.27 0.28 2.72
N MET A 170 4.48 0.70 1.47
CA MET A 170 5.65 1.49 1.08
C MET A 170 5.63 2.90 1.68
N ALA A 171 4.44 3.52 1.85
CA ALA A 171 4.30 4.80 2.53
C ALA A 171 4.53 4.67 4.04
N ASP A 172 4.00 3.61 4.66
CA ASP A 172 4.22 3.29 6.07
C ASP A 172 5.72 3.07 6.35
N ALA A 173 6.39 2.29 5.48
CA ALA A 173 7.82 2.06 5.58
C ALA A 173 8.64 3.35 5.41
N LEU A 174 8.27 4.24 4.47
CA LEU A 174 8.94 5.52 4.31
C LEU A 174 8.77 6.41 5.55
N HIS A 175 7.58 6.42 6.15
CA HIS A 175 7.35 7.09 7.42
C HIS A 175 8.26 6.54 8.52
N VAL A 176 8.33 5.22 8.68
CA VAL A 176 9.19 4.54 9.65
C VAL A 176 10.67 4.86 9.41
N ILE A 177 11.13 4.83 8.15
CA ILE A 177 12.50 5.21 7.79
C ILE A 177 12.81 6.65 8.26
N HIS A 178 11.88 7.58 8.10
CA HIS A 178 12.03 8.95 8.56
C HIS A 178 12.03 9.08 10.09
N GLU A 179 11.11 8.37 10.77
CA GLU A 179 10.99 8.45 12.24
C GLU A 179 12.20 7.83 12.96
N PHE A 180 12.83 6.81 12.36
CA PHE A 180 14.04 6.17 12.92
C PHE A 180 15.35 6.69 12.32
N GLY A 181 15.29 7.71 11.45
CA GLY A 181 16.46 8.42 10.94
C GLY A 181 17.29 7.68 9.88
N GLY A 182 16.73 6.64 9.24
CA GLY A 182 17.34 5.89 8.14
C GLY A 182 16.95 4.43 8.13
N ILE A 183 17.02 3.82 6.95
CA ILE A 183 16.68 2.41 6.75
C ILE A 183 17.64 1.48 7.53
N GLU A 184 18.90 1.87 7.67
CA GLU A 184 19.94 1.15 8.38
C GLU A 184 19.65 1.00 9.89
N ASN A 185 18.81 1.88 10.42
CA ASN A 185 18.42 1.88 11.83
C ASN A 185 17.21 0.96 12.14
N LEU A 186 16.63 0.34 11.12
CA LEU A 186 15.45 -0.51 11.28
C LEU A 186 15.80 -1.95 11.63
N LYS A 187 16.99 -2.42 11.27
CA LYS A 187 17.40 -3.79 11.53
C LYS A 187 17.31 -4.15 13.01
N GLY A 188 16.61 -5.23 13.31
CA GLY A 188 16.41 -5.72 14.67
C GLY A 188 15.39 -4.93 15.51
N LYS A 189 14.75 -3.89 14.95
CA LYS A 189 13.61 -3.26 15.61
C LYS A 189 12.39 -4.16 15.52
N LYS A 190 11.58 -4.16 16.57
CA LYS A 190 10.37 -4.99 16.65
C LYS A 190 9.14 -4.21 16.20
N ILE A 191 8.40 -4.78 15.24
CA ILE A 191 7.07 -4.33 14.86
C ILE A 191 6.03 -5.40 15.21
N ALA A 192 4.97 -5.00 15.90
CA ALA A 192 3.80 -5.83 16.19
C ALA A 192 2.68 -5.48 15.21
N MET A 193 2.48 -6.30 14.16
CA MET A 193 1.28 -6.28 13.33
C MET A 193 0.23 -7.13 14.04
N SER A 194 -0.77 -6.48 14.62
CA SER A 194 -1.76 -7.16 15.44
C SER A 194 -3.17 -7.00 14.89
N TRP A 195 -3.92 -8.10 14.86
CA TRP A 195 -5.36 -7.96 14.74
C TRP A 195 -5.90 -7.07 15.85
N ALA A 196 -6.95 -6.31 15.56
CA ALA A 196 -7.67 -5.52 16.53
C ALA A 196 -9.17 -5.54 16.23
N TYR A 197 -9.98 -5.47 17.27
CA TYR A 197 -11.44 -5.57 17.19
C TYR A 197 -12.02 -4.44 16.34
N SER A 198 -12.95 -4.80 15.46
CA SER A 198 -13.75 -3.86 14.69
C SER A 198 -15.22 -4.26 14.72
N PRO A 199 -16.16 -3.30 14.86
CA PRO A 199 -17.57 -3.56 14.67
C PRO A 199 -17.97 -3.78 13.21
N SER A 200 -17.02 -3.68 12.27
CA SER A 200 -17.21 -3.98 10.84
C SER A 200 -16.66 -5.36 10.50
N TYR A 201 -17.20 -5.96 9.45
CA TYR A 201 -16.70 -7.24 8.92
C TYR A 201 -16.03 -7.05 7.57
N GLY A 202 -15.34 -8.10 7.09
CA GLY A 202 -14.85 -8.19 5.72
C GLY A 202 -13.73 -7.21 5.36
N LYS A 203 -13.01 -6.67 6.35
CA LYS A 203 -11.83 -5.84 6.08
C LYS A 203 -10.75 -6.66 5.37
N PRO A 204 -10.07 -6.10 4.34
CA PRO A 204 -9.11 -6.85 3.51
C PRO A 204 -7.89 -7.35 4.29
N LEU A 205 -7.34 -8.47 3.84
CA LEU A 205 -6.09 -9.06 4.32
C LEU A 205 -4.84 -8.34 3.82
N SER A 206 -4.96 -7.57 2.73
CA SER A 206 -3.83 -6.97 2.03
C SER A 206 -2.96 -6.04 2.87
N VAL A 207 -3.51 -5.39 3.90
CA VAL A 207 -2.71 -4.54 4.80
C VAL A 207 -1.82 -5.35 5.74
N PRO A 208 -2.33 -6.28 6.57
CA PRO A 208 -1.45 -7.09 7.41
C PRO A 208 -0.46 -7.90 6.58
N GLN A 209 -0.87 -8.44 5.44
CA GLN A 209 -0.01 -9.19 4.53
C GLN A 209 1.11 -8.33 3.94
N GLY A 210 0.80 -7.13 3.46
CA GLY A 210 1.79 -6.20 2.96
C GLY A 210 2.77 -5.74 4.06
N VAL A 211 2.29 -5.52 5.29
CA VAL A 211 3.16 -5.17 6.42
C VAL A 211 4.14 -6.30 6.73
N ILE A 212 3.68 -7.54 6.92
CA ILE A 212 4.59 -8.65 7.22
C ILE A 212 5.53 -8.95 6.05
N GLY A 213 5.04 -8.85 4.80
CA GLY A 213 5.83 -9.05 3.59
C GLY A 213 6.93 -7.99 3.41
N LEU A 214 6.66 -6.73 3.76
CA LEU A 214 7.63 -5.66 3.53
C LEU A 214 8.60 -5.47 4.72
N PHE A 215 8.11 -5.45 5.96
CA PHE A 215 8.95 -5.13 7.10
C PHE A 215 9.95 -6.24 7.44
N THR A 216 9.68 -7.49 7.10
CA THR A 216 10.66 -8.58 7.17
C THR A 216 11.85 -8.37 6.22
N ARG A 217 11.62 -7.74 5.04
CA ARG A 217 12.68 -7.35 4.09
C ARG A 217 13.64 -6.30 4.66
N LEU A 218 13.18 -5.50 5.61
CA LEU A 218 13.98 -4.47 6.27
C LEU A 218 14.84 -5.01 7.42
N GLY A 219 14.87 -6.33 7.61
CA GLY A 219 15.61 -6.99 8.68
C GLY A 219 15.04 -6.73 10.08
N MET A 220 13.76 -6.39 10.15
CA MET A 220 13.05 -6.15 11.41
C MET A 220 12.56 -7.46 12.03
N ASP A 221 12.34 -7.44 13.34
CA ASP A 221 11.65 -8.50 14.06
C ASP A 221 10.14 -8.24 13.97
N VAL A 222 9.45 -8.99 13.10
CA VAL A 222 8.02 -8.83 12.82
C VAL A 222 7.22 -9.88 13.57
N VAL A 223 6.28 -9.43 14.40
CA VAL A 223 5.34 -10.29 15.11
C VAL A 223 3.95 -10.08 14.54
N LEU A 224 3.36 -11.14 13.97
CA LEU A 224 1.96 -11.16 13.57
C LEU A 224 1.13 -11.73 14.71
N ALA A 225 0.23 -10.93 15.28
CA ALA A 225 -0.64 -11.36 16.37
C ALA A 225 -2.10 -11.34 15.93
N HIS A 226 -2.82 -12.41 16.20
CA HIS A 226 -4.25 -12.51 15.92
C HIS A 226 -4.92 -13.58 16.79
N PRO A 227 -6.23 -13.50 17.07
CA PRO A 227 -6.95 -14.59 17.68
C PRO A 227 -6.86 -15.87 16.85
N GLU A 228 -7.06 -17.03 17.44
CA GLU A 228 -7.21 -18.29 16.70
C GLU A 228 -8.33 -18.14 15.67
N GLY A 229 -8.09 -18.65 14.44
CA GLY A 229 -9.05 -18.58 13.34
C GLY A 229 -9.00 -17.28 12.53
N TYR A 230 -8.05 -16.36 12.83
CA TYR A 230 -7.85 -15.11 12.06
C TYR A 230 -6.54 -15.10 11.26
N GLU A 231 -6.12 -16.28 10.79
CA GLU A 231 -4.92 -16.44 9.98
C GLU A 231 -4.99 -15.60 8.70
N VAL A 232 -3.82 -15.12 8.27
CA VAL A 232 -3.60 -14.55 6.94
C VAL A 232 -3.37 -15.66 5.91
N MET A 233 -3.17 -15.33 4.64
CA MET A 233 -2.84 -16.31 3.61
C MET A 233 -1.55 -17.05 3.98
N PRO A 234 -1.55 -18.41 3.98
CA PRO A 234 -0.36 -19.20 4.32
C PRO A 234 0.85 -18.88 3.45
N GLU A 235 0.64 -18.63 2.16
CA GLU A 235 1.69 -18.31 1.19
C GLU A 235 2.40 -17.01 1.56
N VAL A 236 1.68 -16.00 2.04
CA VAL A 236 2.27 -14.72 2.46
C VAL A 236 3.01 -14.86 3.78
N ALA A 237 2.52 -15.67 4.70
CA ALA A 237 3.23 -15.99 5.93
C ALA A 237 4.58 -16.70 5.64
N GLU A 238 4.62 -17.62 4.67
CA GLU A 238 5.87 -18.27 4.23
C GLU A 238 6.81 -17.28 3.52
N VAL A 239 6.30 -16.34 2.72
CA VAL A 239 7.10 -15.24 2.16
C VAL A 239 7.76 -14.43 3.28
N ALA A 240 6.99 -14.01 4.29
CA ALA A 240 7.51 -13.24 5.42
C ALA A 240 8.58 -14.02 6.20
N LYS A 241 8.36 -15.29 6.46
CA LYS A 241 9.31 -16.19 7.15
C LYS A 241 10.63 -16.35 6.38
N LYS A 242 10.55 -16.57 5.07
CA LYS A 242 11.71 -16.68 4.20
C LYS A 242 12.51 -15.38 4.20
N GLN A 243 11.86 -14.25 3.97
CA GLN A 243 12.51 -12.94 3.93
C GLN A 243 13.15 -12.56 5.26
N ALA A 244 12.48 -12.83 6.39
CA ALA A 244 13.08 -12.60 7.71
C ALA A 244 14.39 -13.36 7.88
N ALA A 245 14.43 -14.63 7.48
CA ALA A 245 15.65 -15.45 7.54
C ALA A 245 16.77 -14.92 6.62
N GLU A 246 16.42 -14.47 5.41
CA GLU A 246 17.38 -13.94 4.43
C GLU A 246 17.93 -12.55 4.83
N CYS A 247 17.10 -11.69 5.42
CA CYS A 247 17.45 -10.31 5.74
C CYS A 247 17.95 -10.11 7.18
N GLY A 248 18.00 -11.18 7.97
CA GLY A 248 18.57 -11.18 9.33
C GLY A 248 17.66 -10.59 10.40
N GLY A 249 16.34 -10.59 10.16
CA GLY A 249 15.28 -10.34 11.13
C GLY A 249 14.63 -11.63 11.60
N LYS A 250 13.46 -11.50 12.24
CA LYS A 250 12.62 -12.61 12.67
C LYS A 250 11.19 -12.42 12.23
N PHE A 251 10.49 -13.52 11.99
CA PHE A 251 9.05 -13.52 11.81
C PHE A 251 8.43 -14.56 12.77
N THR A 252 7.49 -14.10 13.59
CA THR A 252 6.78 -14.97 14.55
C THR A 252 5.29 -14.67 14.49
N ILE A 253 4.49 -15.71 14.78
CA ILE A 253 3.03 -15.62 14.90
C ILE A 253 2.66 -15.96 16.33
N THR A 254 1.74 -15.19 16.93
CA THR A 254 1.25 -15.45 18.28
C THR A 254 -0.26 -15.18 18.37
N ASN A 255 -0.93 -15.88 19.27
CA ASN A 255 -2.32 -15.65 19.62
C ASN A 255 -2.46 -14.79 20.90
N ASP A 256 -1.41 -14.05 21.27
CA ASP A 256 -1.39 -13.15 22.40
C ASP A 256 -0.92 -11.74 21.98
N MET A 257 -1.85 -10.78 21.98
CA MET A 257 -1.57 -9.39 21.66
C MET A 257 -0.57 -8.75 22.63
N LYS A 258 -0.58 -9.15 23.92
CA LYS A 258 0.35 -8.62 24.93
C LYS A 258 1.77 -9.06 24.66
N GLU A 259 1.96 -10.34 24.26
CA GLU A 259 3.24 -10.86 23.86
C GLU A 259 3.80 -10.10 22.64
N ALA A 260 2.94 -9.82 21.64
CA ALA A 260 3.33 -9.06 20.48
C ALA A 260 3.75 -7.63 20.83
N PHE A 261 2.99 -6.94 21.69
CA PHE A 261 3.27 -5.55 22.08
C PHE A 261 4.47 -5.40 23.00
N LYS A 262 4.81 -6.44 23.78
CA LYS A 262 5.93 -6.40 24.71
C LYS A 262 7.23 -5.97 24.01
N ASP A 263 7.83 -4.87 24.49
CA ASP A 263 9.08 -4.31 23.99
C ASP A 263 9.06 -3.97 22.47
N ALA A 264 7.88 -3.80 21.86
CA ALA A 264 7.76 -3.39 20.47
C ALA A 264 8.21 -1.93 20.28
N ASP A 265 8.99 -1.67 19.22
CA ASP A 265 9.36 -0.33 18.77
C ASP A 265 8.22 0.31 17.96
N ILE A 266 7.41 -0.52 17.31
CA ILE A 266 6.28 -0.10 16.46
C ILE A 266 5.10 -1.04 16.71
N VAL A 267 3.88 -0.48 16.74
CA VAL A 267 2.63 -1.24 16.79
C VAL A 267 1.72 -0.84 15.63
N TYR A 268 1.08 -1.83 15.00
CA TYR A 268 0.15 -1.65 13.91
C TYR A 268 -1.13 -2.47 14.20
N PRO A 269 -2.02 -1.99 15.08
CA PRO A 269 -3.28 -2.66 15.36
C PRO A 269 -4.29 -2.40 14.24
N LYS A 270 -4.81 -3.46 13.63
CA LYS A 270 -5.70 -3.37 12.47
C LYS A 270 -6.61 -4.58 12.39
N SER A 271 -7.90 -4.37 12.17
CA SER A 271 -8.84 -5.47 11.90
C SER A 271 -8.69 -6.02 10.48
N TRP A 272 -8.85 -7.33 10.34
CA TRP A 272 -9.03 -8.02 9.07
C TRP A 272 -9.94 -9.22 9.22
N ALA A 273 -10.55 -9.67 8.11
CA ALA A 273 -11.32 -10.90 8.10
C ALA A 273 -10.39 -12.13 8.01
N PRO A 274 -10.74 -13.26 8.64
CA PRO A 274 -10.00 -14.51 8.49
C PRO A 274 -9.83 -14.93 7.02
N PHE A 275 -8.68 -15.47 6.64
CA PHE A 275 -8.45 -15.96 5.28
C PHE A 275 -9.51 -16.98 4.83
N ALA A 276 -9.81 -17.98 5.66
CA ALA A 276 -10.85 -18.98 5.36
C ALA A 276 -12.24 -18.36 5.13
N ALA A 277 -12.57 -17.28 5.86
CA ALA A 277 -13.82 -16.57 5.66
C ALA A 277 -13.83 -15.79 4.32
N MET A 278 -12.69 -15.23 3.94
CA MET A 278 -12.56 -14.54 2.65
C MET A 278 -12.62 -15.51 1.46
N GLU A 279 -12.05 -16.71 1.59
CA GLU A 279 -12.23 -17.78 0.59
C GLU A 279 -13.71 -18.18 0.45
N LYS A 280 -14.40 -18.40 1.57
CA LYS A 280 -15.83 -18.72 1.58
C LYS A 280 -16.65 -17.60 0.93
N ARG A 281 -16.32 -16.33 1.21
CA ARG A 281 -16.96 -15.16 0.59
C ARG A 281 -16.76 -15.15 -0.93
N THR A 282 -15.55 -15.45 -1.41
CA THR A 282 -15.24 -15.52 -2.84
C THR A 282 -16.05 -16.62 -3.54
N ASN A 283 -16.18 -17.79 -2.91
CA ASN A 283 -16.96 -18.89 -3.47
C ASN A 283 -18.44 -18.55 -3.54
N LEU A 284 -19.03 -18.00 -2.48
CA LEU A 284 -20.44 -17.55 -2.47
C LEU A 284 -20.69 -16.48 -3.54
N TYR A 285 -19.74 -15.57 -3.74
CA TYR A 285 -19.85 -14.56 -4.80
C TYR A 285 -19.84 -15.21 -6.20
N ALA A 286 -18.95 -16.17 -6.43
CA ALA A 286 -18.87 -16.89 -7.70
C ALA A 286 -20.15 -17.71 -8.01
N GLU A 287 -20.82 -18.19 -6.98
CA GLU A 287 -22.11 -18.89 -7.07
C GLU A 287 -23.31 -17.93 -7.19
N GLY A 288 -23.11 -16.63 -7.04
CA GLY A 288 -24.18 -15.62 -7.03
C GLY A 288 -25.05 -15.67 -5.76
N ASP A 289 -24.56 -16.31 -4.68
CA ASP A 289 -25.30 -16.48 -3.41
C ASP A 289 -25.17 -15.24 -2.51
N SER A 290 -25.96 -14.23 -2.81
CA SER A 290 -25.99 -12.99 -2.01
C SER A 290 -26.55 -13.19 -0.59
N GLU A 291 -27.44 -14.16 -0.38
CA GLU A 291 -27.96 -14.47 0.95
C GLU A 291 -26.93 -15.21 1.80
N GLY A 292 -26.15 -16.11 1.21
CA GLY A 292 -25.00 -16.75 1.83
C GLY A 292 -23.94 -15.73 2.27
N ILE A 293 -23.66 -14.72 1.45
CA ILE A 293 -22.75 -13.62 1.81
C ILE A 293 -23.27 -12.84 3.03
N LYS A 294 -24.55 -12.46 3.05
CA LYS A 294 -25.15 -11.78 4.21
C LYS A 294 -25.14 -12.62 5.49
N LYS A 295 -25.32 -13.94 5.34
CA LYS A 295 -25.24 -14.88 6.47
C LYS A 295 -23.82 -14.94 7.00
N LEU A 296 -22.83 -15.10 6.13
CA LEU A 296 -21.40 -15.09 6.48
C LEU A 296 -21.01 -13.79 7.20
N GLU A 297 -21.51 -12.65 6.73
CA GLU A 297 -21.31 -11.35 7.38
C GLU A 297 -21.74 -11.36 8.84
N LYS A 298 -22.94 -11.86 9.12
CA LYS A 298 -23.48 -11.96 10.49
C LYS A 298 -22.64 -12.90 11.36
N GLU A 299 -22.19 -14.02 10.79
CA GLU A 299 -21.31 -14.98 11.47
C GLU A 299 -20.00 -14.31 11.85
N LEU A 300 -19.37 -13.56 10.94
CA LEU A 300 -18.10 -12.85 11.19
C LEU A 300 -18.23 -11.71 12.18
N LEU A 301 -19.36 -10.97 12.18
CA LEU A 301 -19.61 -9.93 13.18
C LEU A 301 -19.75 -10.53 14.59
N ALA A 302 -20.42 -11.68 14.70
CA ALA A 302 -20.54 -12.40 15.98
C ALA A 302 -19.19 -12.91 16.46
N GLN A 303 -18.38 -13.49 15.55
CA GLN A 303 -17.02 -13.94 15.86
C GLN A 303 -16.12 -12.79 16.30
N ASN A 304 -16.13 -11.65 15.60
CA ASN A 304 -15.37 -10.46 16.03
C ASN A 304 -15.76 -10.01 17.44
N ALA A 305 -17.05 -10.07 17.78
CA ALA A 305 -17.54 -9.63 19.07
C ALA A 305 -17.05 -10.48 20.27
N GLU A 306 -16.51 -11.67 20.01
CA GLU A 306 -15.87 -12.53 21.03
C GLU A 306 -14.47 -12.03 21.40
N HIS A 307 -13.86 -11.13 20.60
CA HIS A 307 -12.49 -10.66 20.74
C HIS A 307 -12.37 -9.15 20.95
N LYS A 308 -13.30 -8.55 21.69
CA LYS A 308 -13.30 -7.11 22.00
C LYS A 308 -12.14 -6.67 22.88
N ASP A 309 -11.50 -7.59 23.56
CA ASP A 309 -10.28 -7.39 24.35
C ASP A 309 -9.03 -7.18 23.46
N TRP A 310 -9.11 -7.49 22.20
CA TRP A 310 -8.06 -7.18 21.20
C TRP A 310 -8.18 -5.72 20.75
N ALA A 311 -7.74 -4.80 21.59
CA ALA A 311 -7.74 -3.37 21.32
C ALA A 311 -6.44 -2.72 21.78
N CYS A 312 -5.96 -1.73 21.01
CA CYS A 312 -4.80 -0.93 21.39
C CYS A 312 -5.17 0.10 22.44
N THR A 313 -5.11 -0.30 23.69
CA THR A 313 -5.42 0.54 24.86
C THR A 313 -4.18 1.23 25.43
N GLU A 314 -4.36 2.18 26.33
CA GLU A 314 -3.26 2.79 27.09
C GLU A 314 -2.45 1.74 27.86
N GLU A 315 -3.11 0.72 28.42
CA GLU A 315 -2.43 -0.37 29.13
C GLU A 315 -1.59 -1.23 28.18
N MET A 316 -2.10 -1.48 26.97
CA MET A 316 -1.33 -2.18 25.93
C MET A 316 -0.11 -1.37 25.49
N MET A 317 -0.24 -0.06 25.32
CA MET A 317 0.88 0.81 24.94
C MET A 317 1.99 0.84 26.00
N LYS A 318 1.65 0.70 27.29
CA LYS A 318 2.66 0.60 28.37
C LYS A 318 3.56 -0.63 28.27
N LEU A 319 3.14 -1.69 27.58
CA LEU A 319 3.94 -2.90 27.36
C LEU A 319 5.02 -2.71 26.30
N THR A 320 4.87 -1.72 25.44
CA THR A 320 5.80 -1.43 24.37
C THR A 320 7.12 -0.87 24.89
N LYS A 321 8.11 -0.75 24.05
CA LYS A 321 9.42 -0.22 24.42
C LYS A 321 9.30 1.19 24.99
N ASP A 322 9.69 1.34 26.25
CA ASP A 322 9.57 2.58 27.02
C ASP A 322 8.12 3.14 27.09
N GLY A 323 7.11 2.34 26.77
CA GLY A 323 5.71 2.77 26.65
C GLY A 323 5.46 3.75 25.50
N LYS A 324 6.36 3.80 24.49
CA LYS A 324 6.39 4.85 23.46
C LYS A 324 6.55 4.31 22.05
N ALA A 325 6.12 3.07 21.77
CA ALA A 325 6.15 2.56 20.40
C ALA A 325 5.45 3.50 19.43
N LEU A 326 6.00 3.63 18.23
CA LEU A 326 5.34 4.31 17.13
C LEU A 326 4.04 3.57 16.77
N TYR A 327 2.92 4.27 16.77
CA TYR A 327 1.63 3.71 16.37
C TYR A 327 1.41 4.00 14.88
N LEU A 328 1.15 2.97 14.09
CA LEU A 328 0.83 3.04 12.67
C LEU A 328 -0.61 2.58 12.42
N HIS A 329 -1.23 3.12 11.38
CA HIS A 329 -2.53 2.67 10.91
C HIS A 329 -2.83 3.17 9.50
N CYS A 330 -3.31 2.30 8.61
CA CYS A 330 -3.68 2.67 7.23
C CYS A 330 -4.91 3.58 7.12
N LEU A 331 -5.62 3.82 8.25
CA LEU A 331 -6.86 4.60 8.33
C LEU A 331 -7.97 4.14 7.34
N PRO A 332 -9.27 4.34 7.64
CA PRO A 332 -9.78 4.84 8.91
C PRO A 332 -9.58 3.82 10.03
N ALA A 333 -9.33 4.30 11.26
CA ALA A 333 -9.32 3.47 12.45
C ALA A 333 -10.72 3.46 13.09
N ASP A 334 -11.09 2.32 13.69
CA ASP A 334 -12.25 2.25 14.57
C ASP A 334 -11.81 2.70 15.96
N ILE A 335 -12.13 3.96 16.29
CA ILE A 335 -11.66 4.63 17.49
C ILE A 335 -12.73 4.54 18.58
N THR A 336 -12.41 3.84 19.67
CA THR A 336 -13.31 3.67 20.84
C THR A 336 -13.75 5.02 21.40
N GLY A 337 -15.06 5.18 21.54
CA GLY A 337 -15.68 6.40 22.07
C GLY A 337 -15.72 7.59 21.11
N VAL A 338 -15.21 7.44 19.87
CA VAL A 338 -15.19 8.49 18.84
C VAL A 338 -15.96 8.05 17.61
N SER A 339 -15.45 7.08 16.84
CA SER A 339 -16.12 6.56 15.64
C SER A 339 -17.01 5.34 15.91
N CYS A 340 -16.79 4.66 17.02
CA CYS A 340 -17.56 3.51 17.47
C CYS A 340 -17.56 3.40 19.00
N LYS A 341 -18.41 2.52 19.54
CA LYS A 341 -18.46 2.30 20.99
C LYS A 341 -17.23 1.56 21.50
N GLU A 342 -16.79 0.55 20.77
CA GLU A 342 -15.61 -0.27 21.03
C GLU A 342 -14.94 -0.53 19.67
N GLY A 343 -13.62 -0.41 19.57
CA GLY A 343 -12.89 -0.50 18.32
C GLY A 343 -11.42 -0.88 18.45
N GLU A 344 -10.66 -0.64 17.40
CA GLU A 344 -9.25 -1.03 17.24
C GLU A 344 -8.32 -0.34 18.25
N VAL A 345 -8.67 0.88 18.68
CA VAL A 345 -7.79 1.73 19.49
C VAL A 345 -8.58 2.66 20.40
N ASP A 346 -8.04 2.93 21.58
CA ASP A 346 -8.57 3.96 22.50
C ASP A 346 -8.41 5.36 21.91
N GLY A 347 -9.41 6.23 22.14
CA GLY A 347 -9.37 7.62 21.67
C GLY A 347 -8.14 8.40 22.16
N SER A 348 -7.69 8.18 23.41
CA SER A 348 -6.50 8.84 23.97
C SER A 348 -5.20 8.40 23.29
N VAL A 349 -5.08 7.12 22.94
CA VAL A 349 -3.93 6.59 22.19
C VAL A 349 -3.94 7.18 20.77
N PHE A 350 -5.09 7.14 20.09
CA PHE A 350 -5.21 7.69 18.75
C PHE A 350 -4.85 9.19 18.71
N ASP A 351 -5.37 9.98 19.65
CA ASP A 351 -5.10 11.42 19.72
C ASP A 351 -3.62 11.74 19.93
N ARG A 352 -2.89 10.92 20.69
CA ARG A 352 -1.44 11.06 20.89
C ARG A 352 -0.65 10.89 19.58
N TYR A 353 -1.09 10.00 18.70
CA TYR A 353 -0.41 9.66 17.45
C TYR A 353 -1.08 10.24 16.20
N ARG A 354 -2.12 11.04 16.35
CA ARG A 354 -2.89 11.62 15.24
C ARG A 354 -2.01 12.35 14.23
N ASP A 355 -1.14 13.22 14.68
CA ASP A 355 -0.29 14.01 13.77
C ASP A 355 0.80 13.16 13.10
N PRO A 356 1.50 12.23 13.79
CA PRO A 356 2.33 11.22 13.15
C PRO A 356 1.60 10.39 12.10
N LEU A 357 0.36 9.95 12.37
CA LEU A 357 -0.46 9.20 11.40
C LEU A 357 -0.82 10.02 10.16
N TYR A 358 -1.12 11.30 10.33
CA TYR A 358 -1.39 12.16 9.17
C TYR A 358 -0.13 12.41 8.35
N LYS A 359 1.04 12.47 9.00
CA LYS A 359 2.35 12.51 8.32
C LYS A 359 2.61 11.22 7.55
N GLU A 360 2.38 10.04 8.15
CA GLU A 360 2.42 8.72 7.49
C GLU A 360 1.57 8.73 6.21
N ALA A 361 0.30 9.12 6.32
CA ALA A 361 -0.61 9.19 5.18
C ALA A 361 -0.13 10.14 4.07
N SER A 362 0.62 11.19 4.41
CA SER A 362 1.09 12.21 3.46
C SER A 362 2.19 11.71 2.51
N PHE A 363 2.84 10.58 2.80
CA PHE A 363 3.85 9.99 1.93
C PHE A 363 3.26 9.27 0.72
N LYS A 364 2.02 8.79 0.82
CA LYS A 364 1.40 7.92 -0.19
C LYS A 364 1.36 8.51 -1.61
N PRO A 365 1.00 9.79 -1.83
CA PRO A 365 1.06 10.37 -3.18
C PRO A 365 2.45 10.35 -3.80
N TYR A 366 3.49 10.59 -2.99
CA TYR A 366 4.88 10.59 -3.46
C TYR A 366 5.40 9.18 -3.76
N VAL A 367 5.00 8.20 -2.97
CA VAL A 367 5.30 6.78 -3.22
C VAL A 367 4.68 6.34 -4.55
N ILE A 368 3.41 6.65 -4.80
CA ILE A 368 2.75 6.34 -6.07
C ILE A 368 3.44 7.07 -7.24
N ALA A 369 3.75 8.36 -7.09
CA ALA A 369 4.46 9.12 -8.11
C ALA A 369 5.85 8.53 -8.40
N ALA A 370 6.54 8.04 -7.38
CA ALA A 370 7.84 7.38 -7.53
C ALA A 370 7.73 6.05 -8.28
N MET A 371 6.73 5.23 -7.99
CA MET A 371 6.45 3.99 -8.74
C MET A 371 6.25 4.31 -10.22
N ILE A 372 5.36 5.26 -10.54
CA ILE A 372 5.09 5.67 -11.92
C ILE A 372 6.37 6.18 -12.61
N LEU A 373 7.15 7.04 -11.96
CA LEU A 373 8.37 7.61 -12.54
C LEU A 373 9.41 6.53 -12.84
N LEU A 374 9.63 5.59 -11.92
CA LEU A 374 10.60 4.50 -12.09
C LEU A 374 10.22 3.53 -13.22
N GLU A 375 8.93 3.31 -13.42
CA GLU A 375 8.44 2.39 -14.46
C GLU A 375 8.32 3.05 -15.84
N LYS A 376 8.15 4.37 -15.88
CA LYS A 376 8.02 5.12 -17.16
C LYS A 376 9.36 5.63 -17.70
N PHE A 377 10.39 5.78 -16.86
CA PHE A 377 11.66 6.38 -17.29
C PHE A 377 12.85 5.47 -17.01
N LYS A 378 13.62 5.19 -18.07
CA LYS A 378 14.79 4.31 -18.02
C LYS A 378 15.92 4.83 -17.14
N ASP A 379 16.05 6.15 -17.04
CA ASP A 379 17.08 6.84 -16.25
C ASP A 379 16.40 7.84 -15.29
N PRO A 380 15.85 7.36 -14.17
CA PRO A 380 15.12 8.20 -13.23
C PRO A 380 16.02 9.25 -12.56
N ALA A 381 17.29 8.97 -12.35
CA ALA A 381 18.24 9.92 -11.74
C ALA A 381 18.41 11.14 -12.67
N LYS A 382 18.61 10.91 -13.96
CA LYS A 382 18.70 11.98 -14.96
C LYS A 382 17.39 12.78 -15.10
N VAL A 383 16.24 12.13 -14.91
CA VAL A 383 14.96 12.84 -14.89
C VAL A 383 14.91 13.80 -13.71
N LEU A 384 15.28 13.36 -12.51
CA LEU A 384 15.31 14.22 -11.32
C LEU A 384 16.31 15.37 -11.49
N GLU A 385 17.51 15.14 -12.03
CA GLU A 385 18.48 16.20 -12.33
C GLU A 385 17.92 17.24 -13.30
N LYS A 386 17.18 16.81 -14.33
CA LYS A 386 16.54 17.73 -15.28
C LYS A 386 15.44 18.56 -14.63
N LEU A 387 14.66 17.98 -13.71
CA LEU A 387 13.64 18.70 -12.96
C LEU A 387 14.28 19.80 -12.11
N GLU A 388 15.33 19.48 -11.38
CA GLU A 388 16.07 20.48 -10.57
C GLU A 388 16.73 21.56 -11.46
N ALA A 389 17.40 21.15 -12.54
CA ALA A 389 18.05 22.07 -13.46
C ALA A 389 17.08 22.99 -14.20
N ARG A 390 15.90 22.49 -14.56
CA ARG A 390 14.83 23.28 -15.16
C ARG A 390 14.36 24.40 -14.20
N GLY A 391 14.33 24.09 -12.90
CA GLY A 391 14.02 25.05 -11.85
C GLY A 391 12.68 25.76 -12.04
N GLN A 392 11.73 25.12 -12.75
CA GLN A 392 10.43 25.74 -13.02
C GLN A 392 9.64 25.86 -11.73
N ASP A 393 9.39 27.10 -11.34
CA ASP A 393 8.57 27.37 -10.17
C ASP A 393 7.14 26.85 -10.34
N ARG A 394 6.61 26.31 -9.25
CA ARG A 394 5.16 26.20 -9.11
C ARG A 394 4.59 27.60 -8.92
N ILE A 395 3.30 27.74 -9.21
CA ILE A 395 2.64 29.03 -8.95
C ILE A 395 2.85 29.43 -7.49
N LEU A 396 3.48 30.60 -7.31
CA LEU A 396 3.62 31.22 -6.01
C LEU A 396 2.35 32.04 -5.76
N SER A 397 1.68 31.76 -4.66
CA SER A 397 0.75 32.74 -4.11
C SER A 397 1.58 33.74 -3.31
N GLU A 398 1.64 34.96 -3.77
CA GLU A 398 2.17 36.06 -2.98
C GLU A 398 1.26 36.38 -1.81
#